data_a217a1c518c05894ad1ac578fdc3d3d0
#
_entry.id   a217a1c518c05894ad1ac578fdc3d3d0
#
_cell.length_a   1.000
_cell.length_b   1.000
_cell.length_c   1.000
_cell.angle_alpha   90.00
_cell.angle_beta   90.00
_cell.angle_gamma   90.00
#
_symmetry.space_group_name_H-M   'P 1'
#
loop_
_entity.id
_entity.type
_entity.pdbx_description
1 polymer ?
#
loop_
_entity_poly.entity_id
_entity_poly.type
_entity_poly.pdbx_seq_one_letter_code
_entity_poly.pdbx_strand_id
1 'polypeptide(L)'
;MITVQSAPEEKANHIFYQDVLKILRQAEIPFLISGGFALQQFTGISREVRDLDIFVLEKHIHAALEALSHSGYPTELTFSHWLGKVYNYGRTEYVDLIFSSGNGLCKVTESWFERAVPSEVFDMPVFLCAPEEMIWQKAFIMERERYDGADVAHLIRTQSDAIDWNRLIGLFGEHWRVLLSHVILFEFIYPTERGKIPRWVKQRLVALLQREFDEPFTDEQVCQGPLLSRSQFRVDTENWGYKDARLNIMSPEEVAQWTEAAEEKEKP
;
A
#
# COMPACT_ATOMS: atom_id res chain seq x y z
N MET A 1 1.55 -8.83 -33.72
CA MET A 1 1.91 -7.78 -32.74
C MET A 1 1.12 -6.55 -33.10
N ILE A 2 0.11 -6.20 -32.31
CA ILE A 2 -0.64 -4.94 -32.49
C ILE A 2 0.05 -3.95 -31.57
N THR A 3 0.83 -3.05 -32.13
CA THR A 3 1.41 -1.93 -31.39
C THR A 3 0.28 -0.94 -31.15
N VAL A 4 -0.30 -0.93 -29.95
CA VAL A 4 -1.23 0.11 -29.53
C VAL A 4 -0.39 1.37 -29.34
N GLN A 5 -0.54 2.34 -30.22
CA GLN A 5 0.03 3.67 -30.00
C GLN A 5 -0.70 4.30 -28.81
N SER A 6 0.04 4.54 -27.72
CA SER A 6 -0.48 5.27 -26.57
C SER A 6 -0.96 6.66 -26.98
N ALA A 7 -2.07 7.12 -26.37
CA ALA A 7 -2.63 8.44 -26.60
C ALA A 7 -1.60 9.55 -26.27
N PRO A 8 -1.69 10.76 -26.88
CA PRO A 8 -0.77 11.87 -26.60
C PRO A 8 -0.68 12.24 -25.10
N GLU A 9 -1.77 12.14 -24.37
CA GLU A 9 -1.83 12.35 -22.91
C GLU A 9 -1.04 11.30 -22.14
N GLU A 10 -1.15 10.01 -22.47
CA GLU A 10 -0.33 8.95 -21.88
C GLU A 10 1.18 9.20 -22.04
N LYS A 11 1.59 9.75 -23.21
CA LYS A 11 3.00 10.08 -23.45
C LYS A 11 3.48 11.27 -22.63
N ALA A 12 2.63 12.27 -22.40
CA ALA A 12 2.97 13.44 -21.57
C ALA A 12 3.17 13.02 -20.11
N ASN A 13 2.32 12.12 -19.62
CA ASN A 13 2.38 11.56 -18.28
C ASN A 13 3.66 10.78 -18.07
N HIS A 14 4.04 9.96 -19.01
CA HIS A 14 5.29 9.21 -18.97
C HIS A 14 6.53 10.10 -18.88
N ILE A 15 6.54 11.25 -19.56
CA ILE A 15 7.66 12.21 -19.48
C ILE A 15 7.78 12.78 -18.05
N PHE A 16 6.66 13.20 -17.47
CA PHE A 16 6.65 13.70 -16.08
C PHE A 16 7.15 12.64 -15.08
N TYR A 17 6.64 11.42 -15.18
CA TYR A 17 7.08 10.33 -14.31
C TYR A 17 8.55 9.99 -14.50
N GLN A 18 9.03 9.91 -15.75
CA GLN A 18 10.45 9.70 -16.04
C GLN A 18 11.33 10.79 -15.42
N ASP A 19 10.91 12.05 -15.50
CA ASP A 19 11.68 13.17 -14.95
C ASP A 19 11.76 13.12 -13.42
N VAL A 20 10.64 12.82 -12.75
CA VAL A 20 10.63 12.60 -11.29
C VAL A 20 11.62 11.48 -10.90
N LEU A 21 11.60 10.32 -11.60
CA LEU A 21 12.49 9.21 -11.32
C LEU A 21 13.98 9.58 -11.58
N LYS A 22 14.29 10.37 -12.62
CA LYS A 22 15.64 10.85 -12.91
C LYS A 22 16.15 11.79 -11.83
N ILE A 23 15.30 12.72 -11.37
CA ILE A 23 15.66 13.69 -10.32
C ILE A 23 15.96 12.95 -9.01
N LEU A 24 15.11 12.00 -8.61
CA LEU A 24 15.35 11.19 -7.40
C LEU A 24 16.67 10.41 -7.49
N ARG A 25 17.02 9.85 -8.66
CA ARG A 25 18.32 9.18 -8.88
C ARG A 25 19.49 10.12 -8.79
N GLN A 26 19.40 11.31 -9.40
CA GLN A 26 20.45 12.33 -9.35
C GLN A 26 20.68 12.84 -7.93
N ALA A 27 19.64 12.88 -7.12
CA ALA A 27 19.70 13.23 -5.71
C ALA A 27 20.13 12.04 -4.80
N GLU A 28 20.47 10.89 -5.39
CA GLU A 28 20.86 9.65 -4.68
C GLU A 28 19.81 9.17 -3.68
N ILE A 29 18.51 9.42 -3.96
CA ILE A 29 17.39 9.00 -3.11
C ILE A 29 16.92 7.61 -3.57
N PRO A 30 17.05 6.57 -2.72
CA PRO A 30 16.52 5.25 -3.03
C PRO A 30 15.01 5.27 -3.10
N PHE A 31 14.44 4.62 -4.10
CA PHE A 31 12.99 4.50 -4.25
C PHE A 31 12.59 3.15 -4.87
N LEU A 32 11.33 2.74 -4.61
CA LEU A 32 10.70 1.57 -5.21
C LEU A 32 9.40 1.99 -5.89
N ILE A 33 9.15 1.46 -7.09
CA ILE A 33 7.85 1.61 -7.75
C ILE A 33 6.85 0.66 -7.09
N SER A 34 5.63 1.15 -6.86
CA SER A 34 4.53 0.40 -6.27
C SER A 34 3.20 0.65 -7.01
N GLY A 35 2.09 0.47 -6.31
CA GLY A 35 0.75 0.80 -6.78
C GLY A 35 0.35 0.09 -8.07
N GLY A 36 -0.33 0.84 -8.94
CA GLY A 36 -0.87 0.32 -10.19
C GLY A 36 0.19 -0.18 -11.16
N PHE A 37 1.31 0.52 -11.30
CA PHE A 37 2.39 0.13 -12.21
C PHE A 37 3.09 -1.17 -11.78
N ALA A 38 3.42 -1.31 -10.50
CA ALA A 38 3.99 -2.56 -10.00
C ALA A 38 2.98 -3.72 -10.11
N LEU A 39 1.70 -3.46 -9.81
CA LEU A 39 0.66 -4.47 -9.96
C LEU A 39 0.56 -4.98 -11.40
N GLN A 40 0.60 -4.10 -12.41
CA GLN A 40 0.60 -4.49 -13.82
C GLN A 40 1.80 -5.39 -14.16
N GLN A 41 2.99 -5.06 -13.66
CA GLN A 41 4.19 -5.85 -13.88
C GLN A 41 4.07 -7.27 -13.28
N PHE A 42 3.54 -7.39 -12.07
CA PHE A 42 3.39 -8.69 -11.39
C PHE A 42 2.24 -9.54 -11.93
N THR A 43 1.14 -8.90 -12.37
CA THR A 43 -0.09 -9.62 -12.71
C THR A 43 -0.37 -9.72 -14.19
N GLY A 44 0.25 -8.86 -15.00
CA GLY A 44 -0.08 -8.70 -16.43
C GLY A 44 -1.46 -8.06 -16.68
N ILE A 45 -2.15 -7.60 -15.62
CA ILE A 45 -3.46 -6.95 -15.74
C ILE A 45 -3.25 -5.51 -16.16
N SER A 46 -3.63 -5.17 -17.40
CA SER A 46 -3.63 -3.79 -17.87
C SER A 46 -4.88 -3.07 -17.39
N ARG A 47 -4.68 -1.96 -16.66
CA ARG A 47 -5.74 -1.04 -16.26
C ARG A 47 -5.23 0.40 -16.36
N GLU A 48 -6.13 1.35 -16.47
CA GLU A 48 -5.78 2.76 -16.38
C GLU A 48 -5.15 3.04 -14.99
N VAL A 49 -3.95 3.61 -14.99
CA VAL A 49 -3.25 4.03 -13.77
C VAL A 49 -3.11 5.55 -13.85
N ARG A 50 -3.64 6.27 -12.85
CA ARG A 50 -3.77 7.73 -12.85
C ARG A 50 -2.64 8.43 -12.12
N ASP A 51 -1.89 7.69 -11.32
CA ASP A 51 -0.83 8.19 -10.45
C ASP A 51 0.35 7.21 -10.41
N LEU A 52 1.51 7.72 -10.08
CA LEU A 52 2.68 6.89 -9.84
C LEU A 52 2.95 6.83 -8.33
N ASP A 53 2.80 5.64 -7.76
CA ASP A 53 3.16 5.38 -6.36
C ASP A 53 4.63 5.01 -6.24
N ILE A 54 5.38 5.76 -5.43
CA ILE A 54 6.80 5.54 -5.16
C ILE A 54 7.00 5.40 -3.65
N PHE A 55 7.64 4.31 -3.22
CA PHE A 55 8.07 4.15 -1.84
C PHE A 55 9.45 4.74 -1.63
N VAL A 56 9.57 5.55 -0.59
CA VAL A 56 10.83 6.14 -0.10
C VAL A 56 10.95 5.90 1.40
N LEU A 57 12.17 5.94 1.94
CA LEU A 57 12.35 5.90 3.39
C LEU A 57 11.93 7.24 4.01
N GLU A 58 11.32 7.20 5.18
CA GLU A 58 10.87 8.39 5.92
C GLU A 58 11.99 9.44 6.05
N LYS A 59 13.22 9.01 6.35
CA LYS A 59 14.39 9.89 6.46
C LYS A 59 14.74 10.66 5.17
N HIS A 60 14.24 10.21 4.01
CA HIS A 60 14.53 10.81 2.70
C HIS A 60 13.39 11.68 2.16
N ILE A 61 12.20 11.71 2.80
CA ILE A 61 11.03 12.40 2.23
C ILE A 61 11.27 13.90 1.99
N HIS A 62 11.86 14.60 2.97
CA HIS A 62 12.13 16.02 2.85
C HIS A 62 13.16 16.31 1.75
N ALA A 63 14.25 15.54 1.68
CA ALA A 63 15.26 15.68 0.62
C ALA A 63 14.67 15.38 -0.77
N ALA A 64 13.75 14.39 -0.87
CA ALA A 64 13.06 14.08 -2.12
C ALA A 64 12.16 15.23 -2.59
N LEU A 65 11.33 15.77 -1.69
CA LEU A 65 10.46 16.91 -2.00
C LEU A 65 11.26 18.16 -2.37
N GLU A 66 12.36 18.41 -1.67
CA GLU A 66 13.27 19.55 -1.94
C GLU A 66 13.95 19.42 -3.31
N ALA A 67 14.52 18.26 -3.65
CA ALA A 67 15.15 18.01 -4.94
C ALA A 67 14.18 18.22 -6.12
N LEU A 68 12.94 17.74 -5.96
CA LEU A 68 11.89 17.90 -6.96
C LEU A 68 11.42 19.36 -7.05
N SER A 69 11.27 20.05 -5.93
CA SER A 69 10.92 21.48 -5.88
C SER A 69 12.00 22.36 -6.53
N HIS A 70 13.29 22.09 -6.27
CA HIS A 70 14.40 22.79 -6.94
C HIS A 70 14.45 22.56 -8.45
N SER A 71 13.90 21.45 -8.92
CA SER A 71 13.74 21.15 -10.34
C SER A 71 12.49 21.79 -10.95
N GLY A 72 11.74 22.58 -10.16
CA GLY A 72 10.59 23.36 -10.59
C GLY A 72 9.23 22.69 -10.40
N TYR A 73 9.15 21.44 -9.93
CA TYR A 73 7.88 20.77 -9.69
C TYR A 73 7.21 21.23 -8.39
N PRO A 74 5.90 21.51 -8.37
CA PRO A 74 5.17 21.78 -7.13
C PRO A 74 5.18 20.55 -6.25
N THR A 75 5.58 20.71 -4.99
CA THR A 75 5.65 19.62 -4.01
C THR A 75 4.86 19.94 -2.76
N GLU A 76 4.38 18.92 -2.05
CA GLU A 76 3.61 19.03 -0.84
C GLU A 76 3.86 17.83 0.07
N LEU A 77 4.07 18.07 1.37
CA LEU A 77 3.96 17.02 2.38
C LEU A 77 2.49 16.96 2.82
N THR A 78 1.70 16.12 2.14
CA THR A 78 0.24 16.07 2.31
C THR A 78 -0.16 15.53 3.68
N PHE A 79 0.53 14.47 4.13
CA PHE A 79 0.36 13.91 5.47
C PHE A 79 1.74 13.67 6.08
N SER A 80 1.97 14.27 7.23
CA SER A 80 3.27 14.25 7.91
C SER A 80 3.76 12.85 8.28
N HIS A 81 2.85 11.86 8.40
CA HIS A 81 3.15 10.51 8.85
C HIS A 81 3.28 9.48 7.72
N TRP A 82 2.91 9.81 6.44
CA TRP A 82 2.96 8.78 5.42
C TRP A 82 3.11 9.22 3.95
N LEU A 83 2.76 10.48 3.55
CA LEU A 83 2.58 10.85 2.15
C LEU A 83 3.08 12.24 1.81
N GLY A 84 3.98 12.34 0.84
CA GLY A 84 4.28 13.55 0.08
C GLY A 84 3.76 13.44 -1.35
N LYS A 85 3.46 14.58 -1.98
CA LYS A 85 3.01 14.66 -3.37
C LYS A 85 3.90 15.56 -4.21
N VAL A 86 4.05 15.17 -5.47
CA VAL A 86 4.70 15.96 -6.51
C VAL A 86 3.74 16.09 -7.67
N TYR A 87 3.52 17.31 -8.13
CA TYR A 87 2.57 17.60 -9.20
C TYR A 87 3.29 18.01 -10.48
N ASN A 88 2.72 17.67 -11.64
CA ASN A 88 3.13 18.32 -12.87
C ASN A 88 2.74 19.82 -12.87
N TYR A 89 3.25 20.59 -13.84
CA TYR A 89 3.00 22.05 -13.88
C TYR A 89 1.52 22.44 -13.99
N GLY A 90 0.68 21.58 -14.58
CA GLY A 90 -0.76 21.79 -14.70
C GLY A 90 -1.56 21.31 -13.49
N ARG A 91 -0.92 20.64 -12.54
CA ARG A 91 -1.56 19.92 -11.42
C ARG A 91 -2.65 18.92 -11.87
N THR A 92 -2.53 18.43 -13.10
CA THR A 92 -3.42 17.39 -13.65
C THR A 92 -2.99 15.98 -13.27
N GLU A 93 -1.72 15.83 -12.89
CA GLU A 93 -1.08 14.59 -12.55
C GLU A 93 -0.14 14.75 -11.38
N TYR A 94 0.07 13.68 -10.65
CA TYR A 94 0.93 13.67 -9.48
C TYR A 94 1.63 12.33 -9.30
N VAL A 95 2.69 12.39 -8.52
CA VAL A 95 3.42 11.23 -8.00
C VAL A 95 3.25 11.21 -6.49
N ASP A 96 2.87 10.08 -5.94
CA ASP A 96 2.79 9.85 -4.51
C ASP A 96 4.11 9.31 -3.99
N LEU A 97 4.77 10.10 -3.10
CA LEU A 97 5.95 9.67 -2.35
C LEU A 97 5.50 9.12 -1.00
N ILE A 98 5.46 7.82 -0.89
CA ILE A 98 4.88 7.09 0.24
C ILE A 98 6.01 6.56 1.12
N PHE A 99 5.97 6.84 2.42
CA PHE A 99 6.97 6.34 3.39
C PHE A 99 6.33 5.53 4.53
N SER A 100 5.00 5.45 4.56
CA SER A 100 4.23 4.58 5.45
C SER A 100 2.87 4.29 4.81
N SER A 101 1.96 3.65 5.53
CA SER A 101 0.53 3.59 5.15
C SER A 101 -0.28 4.61 5.93
N GLY A 102 -1.42 5.04 5.39
CA GLY A 102 -2.28 6.02 6.05
C GLY A 102 -2.77 5.61 7.43
N ASN A 103 -2.87 4.31 7.72
CA ASN A 103 -3.19 3.78 9.04
C ASN A 103 -1.95 3.60 9.95
N GLY A 104 -0.75 3.97 9.50
CA GLY A 104 0.50 3.93 10.25
C GLY A 104 1.18 2.56 10.37
N LEU A 105 0.55 1.46 9.91
CA LEU A 105 1.06 0.10 10.11
C LEU A 105 2.28 -0.22 9.24
N CYS A 106 2.22 0.14 7.95
CA CYS A 106 3.16 -0.35 6.96
C CYS A 106 4.26 0.69 6.68
N LYS A 107 5.17 0.86 7.63
CA LYS A 107 6.34 1.76 7.47
C LYS A 107 7.33 1.20 6.47
N VAL A 108 7.76 2.02 5.52
CA VAL A 108 8.82 1.68 4.57
C VAL A 108 10.16 1.62 5.29
N THR A 109 10.82 0.47 5.22
CA THR A 109 12.11 0.21 5.88
C THR A 109 13.17 -0.22 4.89
N GLU A 110 14.44 -0.22 5.31
CA GLU A 110 15.57 -0.69 4.49
C GLU A 110 15.35 -2.11 3.94
N SER A 111 14.69 -2.98 4.71
CA SER A 111 14.43 -4.37 4.30
C SER A 111 13.53 -4.49 3.05
N TRP A 112 12.75 -3.46 2.71
CA TRP A 112 11.96 -3.42 1.48
C TRP A 112 12.86 -3.28 0.25
N PHE A 113 13.93 -2.49 0.39
CA PHE A 113 14.92 -2.26 -0.67
C PHE A 113 15.80 -3.48 -0.90
N GLU A 114 16.11 -4.23 0.15
CA GLU A 114 16.86 -5.50 0.05
C GLU A 114 16.11 -6.59 -0.73
N ARG A 115 14.79 -6.50 -0.76
CA ARG A 115 13.87 -7.45 -1.42
C ARG A 115 13.32 -6.93 -2.74
N ALA A 116 13.73 -5.76 -3.16
CA ALA A 116 13.22 -5.10 -4.35
C ALA A 116 13.40 -5.96 -5.62
N VAL A 117 12.40 -5.96 -6.47
CA VAL A 117 12.38 -6.77 -7.70
C VAL A 117 12.81 -5.91 -8.89
N PRO A 118 13.88 -6.25 -9.62
CA PRO A 118 14.29 -5.49 -10.78
C PRO A 118 13.24 -5.59 -11.91
N SER A 119 12.97 -4.45 -12.55
CA SER A 119 11.98 -4.34 -13.62
C SER A 119 12.29 -3.17 -14.54
N GLU A 120 11.43 -2.93 -15.52
CA GLU A 120 11.47 -1.77 -16.41
C GLU A 120 10.09 -1.11 -16.44
N VAL A 121 10.06 0.21 -16.16
CA VAL A 121 8.83 1.03 -16.23
C VAL A 121 9.20 2.32 -16.95
N PHE A 122 8.37 2.76 -17.90
CA PHE A 122 8.62 3.94 -18.73
C PHE A 122 9.98 3.89 -19.47
N ASP A 123 10.36 2.75 -20.03
CA ASP A 123 11.66 2.51 -20.68
C ASP A 123 12.88 2.82 -19.74
N MET A 124 12.67 2.73 -18.43
CA MET A 124 13.71 2.96 -17.43
C MET A 124 13.86 1.72 -16.55
N PRO A 125 15.12 1.25 -16.29
CA PRO A 125 15.33 0.20 -15.31
C PRO A 125 14.98 0.74 -13.91
N VAL A 126 14.14 0.03 -13.17
CA VAL A 126 13.67 0.39 -11.84
C VAL A 126 13.65 -0.82 -10.91
N PHE A 127 13.40 -0.57 -9.64
CA PHE A 127 13.07 -1.61 -8.68
C PHE A 127 11.62 -1.48 -8.25
N LEU A 128 10.90 -2.60 -8.24
CA LEU A 128 9.53 -2.68 -7.73
C LEU A 128 9.56 -3.07 -6.25
N CYS A 129 8.59 -2.58 -5.50
CA CYS A 129 8.28 -3.11 -4.18
C CYS A 129 7.89 -4.59 -4.30
N ALA A 130 8.40 -5.43 -3.41
CA ALA A 130 8.12 -6.87 -3.47
C ALA A 130 6.63 -7.18 -3.24
N PRO A 131 6.13 -8.33 -3.75
CA PRO A 131 4.72 -8.69 -3.61
C PRO A 131 4.23 -8.77 -2.17
N GLU A 132 5.08 -9.16 -1.22
CA GLU A 132 4.74 -9.29 0.19
C GLU A 132 4.35 -7.96 0.81
N GLU A 133 5.13 -6.93 0.58
CA GLU A 133 4.86 -5.58 1.08
C GLU A 133 3.65 -4.96 0.39
N MET A 134 3.47 -5.21 -0.91
CA MET A 134 2.28 -4.77 -1.64
C MET A 134 1.02 -5.44 -1.10
N ILE A 135 1.04 -6.75 -0.86
CA ILE A 135 -0.07 -7.48 -0.25
C ILE A 135 -0.36 -6.91 1.15
N TRP A 136 0.69 -6.70 1.97
CA TRP A 136 0.54 -6.18 3.32
C TRP A 136 -0.15 -4.81 3.35
N GLN A 137 0.28 -3.86 2.53
CA GLN A 137 -0.37 -2.55 2.45
C GLN A 137 -1.81 -2.62 1.94
N LYS A 138 -2.03 -3.37 0.85
CA LYS A 138 -3.34 -3.45 0.21
C LYS A 138 -4.38 -4.20 1.03
N ALA A 139 -3.94 -5.17 1.82
CA ALA A 139 -4.84 -5.99 2.65
C ALA A 139 -5.62 -5.19 3.70
N PHE A 140 -5.11 -4.05 4.13
CA PHE A 140 -5.78 -3.17 5.10
C PHE A 140 -6.70 -2.12 4.45
N ILE A 141 -6.82 -2.08 3.12
CA ILE A 141 -7.69 -1.11 2.43
C ILE A 141 -9.07 -1.75 2.23
N MET A 142 -9.97 -1.49 3.19
CA MET A 142 -11.36 -1.97 3.22
C MET A 142 -12.32 -0.79 3.45
N GLU A 143 -12.10 0.30 2.72
CA GLU A 143 -12.97 1.48 2.75
C GLU A 143 -14.28 1.22 2.00
N ARG A 144 -15.30 2.05 2.21
CA ARG A 144 -16.58 1.94 1.52
C ARG A 144 -16.42 2.07 0.00
N GLU A 145 -15.62 3.04 -0.44
CA GLU A 145 -15.42 3.38 -1.85
C GLU A 145 -14.20 2.69 -2.47
N ARG A 146 -13.36 2.05 -1.63
CA ARG A 146 -12.12 1.39 -2.07
C ARG A 146 -11.85 0.12 -1.27
N TYR A 147 -11.85 -0.99 -1.98
CA TYR A 147 -11.47 -2.30 -1.46
C TYR A 147 -10.37 -2.91 -2.35
N ASP A 148 -9.16 -3.02 -1.83
CA ASP A 148 -8.02 -3.53 -2.60
C ASP A 148 -7.84 -5.06 -2.53
N GLY A 149 -8.82 -5.79 -1.99
CA GLY A 149 -8.75 -7.25 -1.87
C GLY A 149 -8.68 -8.00 -3.19
N ALA A 150 -9.16 -7.40 -4.30
CA ALA A 150 -8.97 -7.96 -5.63
C ALA A 150 -7.48 -7.94 -6.03
N ASP A 151 -6.77 -6.84 -5.75
CA ASP A 151 -5.33 -6.71 -6.02
C ASP A 151 -4.53 -7.73 -5.19
N VAL A 152 -4.90 -7.92 -3.91
CA VAL A 152 -4.32 -8.96 -3.03
C VAL A 152 -4.50 -10.35 -3.65
N ALA A 153 -5.71 -10.68 -4.08
CA ALA A 153 -6.01 -11.98 -4.70
C ALA A 153 -5.23 -12.18 -6.02
N HIS A 154 -5.11 -11.13 -6.85
CA HIS A 154 -4.35 -11.18 -8.09
C HIS A 154 -2.84 -11.38 -7.84
N LEU A 155 -2.26 -10.68 -6.85
CA LEU A 155 -0.86 -10.85 -6.46
C LEU A 155 -0.61 -12.27 -5.95
N ILE A 156 -1.45 -12.80 -5.06
CA ILE A 156 -1.34 -14.19 -4.60
C ILE A 156 -1.41 -15.14 -5.80
N ARG A 157 -2.37 -14.95 -6.69
CA ARG A 157 -2.58 -15.81 -7.85
C ARG A 157 -1.36 -15.88 -8.78
N THR A 158 -0.72 -14.75 -9.04
CA THR A 158 0.36 -14.65 -10.03
C THR A 158 1.75 -14.83 -9.43
N GLN A 159 1.93 -14.51 -8.15
CA GLN A 159 3.24 -14.49 -7.49
C GLN A 159 3.42 -15.57 -6.41
N SER A 160 2.47 -16.49 -6.26
CA SER A 160 2.49 -17.51 -5.19
C SER A 160 3.79 -18.27 -5.04
N ASP A 161 4.49 -18.55 -6.16
CA ASP A 161 5.74 -19.31 -6.19
C ASP A 161 6.96 -18.44 -5.80
N ALA A 162 6.84 -17.11 -5.92
CA ALA A 162 7.87 -16.13 -5.59
C ALA A 162 7.69 -15.55 -4.17
N ILE A 163 6.47 -15.58 -3.61
CA ILE A 163 6.17 -15.06 -2.27
C ILE A 163 6.94 -15.83 -1.19
N ASP A 164 7.70 -15.11 -0.38
CA ASP A 164 8.20 -15.60 0.91
C ASP A 164 7.06 -15.55 1.95
N TRP A 165 6.34 -16.66 2.06
CA TRP A 165 5.19 -16.78 2.96
C TRP A 165 5.54 -16.62 4.45
N ASN A 166 6.79 -16.95 4.87
CA ASN A 166 7.21 -16.71 6.26
C ASN A 166 7.35 -15.20 6.51
N ARG A 167 7.94 -14.47 5.55
CA ARG A 167 8.02 -13.02 5.60
C ARG A 167 6.62 -12.39 5.60
N LEU A 168 5.74 -12.82 4.68
CA LEU A 168 4.39 -12.28 4.59
C LEU A 168 3.63 -12.46 5.92
N ILE A 169 3.64 -13.65 6.53
CA ILE A 169 3.04 -13.87 7.85
C ILE A 169 3.69 -12.97 8.91
N GLY A 170 5.02 -12.79 8.86
CA GLY A 170 5.76 -11.92 9.78
C GLY A 170 5.37 -10.45 9.66
N LEU A 171 5.14 -9.95 8.45
CA LEU A 171 4.68 -8.58 8.20
C LEU A 171 3.30 -8.30 8.83
N PHE A 172 2.39 -9.26 8.78
CA PHE A 172 1.08 -9.12 9.43
C PHE A 172 1.16 -9.23 10.96
N GLY A 173 2.12 -9.99 11.51
CA GLY A 173 2.32 -10.08 12.95
C GLY A 173 1.04 -10.38 13.73
N GLU A 174 0.70 -9.50 14.67
CA GLU A 174 -0.55 -9.59 15.46
C GLU A 174 -1.82 -9.42 14.63
N HIS A 175 -1.74 -8.77 13.46
CA HIS A 175 -2.85 -8.60 12.55
C HIS A 175 -3.04 -9.79 11.56
N TRP A 176 -2.53 -10.95 11.91
CA TRP A 176 -2.61 -12.18 11.08
C TRP A 176 -4.05 -12.54 10.66
N ARG A 177 -5.07 -12.08 11.40
CA ARG A 177 -6.49 -12.29 11.05
C ARG A 177 -6.86 -11.61 9.73
N VAL A 178 -6.25 -10.46 9.43
CA VAL A 178 -6.44 -9.78 8.14
C VAL A 178 -5.86 -10.64 7.02
N LEU A 179 -4.67 -11.22 7.21
CA LEU A 179 -4.10 -12.15 6.24
C LEU A 179 -4.99 -13.40 6.07
N LEU A 180 -5.45 -13.99 7.18
CA LEU A 180 -6.34 -15.15 7.14
C LEU A 180 -7.63 -14.87 6.36
N SER A 181 -8.23 -13.68 6.53
CA SER A 181 -9.42 -13.29 5.77
C SER A 181 -9.17 -13.27 4.26
N HIS A 182 -8.02 -12.72 3.83
CA HIS A 182 -7.63 -12.72 2.42
C HIS A 182 -7.30 -14.13 1.88
N VAL A 183 -6.72 -15.00 2.70
CA VAL A 183 -6.51 -16.41 2.35
C VAL A 183 -7.83 -17.12 2.09
N ILE A 184 -8.83 -16.90 2.97
CA ILE A 184 -10.18 -17.49 2.81
C ILE A 184 -10.86 -16.92 1.57
N LEU A 185 -10.80 -15.60 1.36
CA LEU A 185 -11.35 -14.95 0.19
C LEU A 185 -10.69 -15.42 -1.11
N PHE A 186 -9.37 -15.62 -1.12
CA PHE A 186 -8.66 -16.16 -2.27
C PHE A 186 -9.20 -17.55 -2.67
N GLU A 187 -9.39 -18.45 -1.70
CA GLU A 187 -9.93 -19.77 -1.98
C GLU A 187 -11.40 -19.77 -2.41
N PHE A 188 -12.16 -18.77 -1.96
CA PHE A 188 -13.53 -18.54 -2.44
C PHE A 188 -13.53 -18.02 -3.88
N ILE A 189 -12.65 -17.06 -4.20
CA ILE A 189 -12.55 -16.45 -5.55
C ILE A 189 -12.00 -17.47 -6.57
N TYR A 190 -10.98 -18.26 -6.18
CA TYR A 190 -10.29 -19.20 -7.06
C TYR A 190 -10.32 -20.62 -6.49
N PRO A 191 -11.49 -21.29 -6.45
CA PRO A 191 -11.60 -22.61 -5.80
C PRO A 191 -10.75 -23.69 -6.46
N THR A 192 -10.40 -23.55 -7.75
CA THR A 192 -9.52 -24.47 -8.49
C THR A 192 -8.03 -24.18 -8.28
N GLU A 193 -7.67 -23.02 -7.75
CA GLU A 193 -6.29 -22.58 -7.52
C GLU A 193 -5.87 -22.58 -6.04
N ARG A 194 -6.61 -23.30 -5.19
CA ARG A 194 -6.36 -23.41 -3.72
C ARG A 194 -4.95 -23.91 -3.38
N GLY A 195 -4.29 -24.61 -4.30
CA GLY A 195 -2.91 -25.09 -4.14
C GLY A 195 -1.85 -24.01 -4.21
N LYS A 196 -2.18 -22.80 -4.72
CA LYS A 196 -1.25 -21.67 -4.79
C LYS A 196 -0.85 -21.15 -3.41
N ILE A 197 -1.72 -21.26 -2.42
CA ILE A 197 -1.34 -20.97 -1.04
C ILE A 197 -0.86 -22.27 -0.40
N PRO A 198 0.40 -22.33 0.06
CA PRO A 198 0.96 -23.55 0.66
C PRO A 198 0.11 -24.03 1.85
N ARG A 199 -0.05 -25.36 1.95
CA ARG A 199 -0.86 -25.97 3.02
C ARG A 199 -0.41 -25.56 4.42
N TRP A 200 0.90 -25.46 4.64
CA TRP A 200 1.45 -25.07 5.93
C TRP A 200 1.10 -23.64 6.35
N VAL A 201 0.97 -22.71 5.40
CA VAL A 201 0.52 -21.32 5.65
C VAL A 201 -0.88 -21.34 6.26
N LYS A 202 -1.80 -22.04 5.60
CA LYS A 202 -3.19 -22.20 6.07
C LYS A 202 -3.24 -22.87 7.43
N GLN A 203 -2.49 -23.95 7.62
CA GLN A 203 -2.41 -24.63 8.90
C GLN A 203 -1.88 -23.74 10.01
N ARG A 204 -0.86 -22.90 9.73
CA ARG A 204 -0.30 -21.96 10.71
C ARG A 204 -1.32 -20.90 11.11
N LEU A 205 -2.02 -20.29 10.14
CA LEU A 205 -3.02 -19.27 10.42
C LEU A 205 -4.25 -19.83 11.17
N VAL A 206 -4.71 -21.02 10.79
CA VAL A 206 -5.79 -21.72 11.51
C VAL A 206 -5.37 -22.12 12.93
N ALA A 207 -4.11 -22.56 13.13
CA ALA A 207 -3.59 -22.88 14.45
C ALA A 207 -3.52 -21.64 15.38
N LEU A 208 -3.25 -20.44 14.83
CA LEU A 208 -3.33 -19.19 15.59
C LEU A 208 -4.77 -18.94 16.04
N LEU A 209 -5.75 -19.10 15.16
CA LEU A 209 -7.17 -18.94 15.50
C LEU A 209 -7.62 -19.97 16.56
N GLN A 210 -7.18 -21.22 16.46
CA GLN A 210 -7.53 -22.26 17.42
C GLN A 210 -7.01 -21.98 18.84
N ARG A 211 -5.80 -21.39 18.96
CA ARG A 211 -5.23 -21.03 20.27
C ARG A 211 -6.09 -20.00 21.00
N GLU A 212 -6.70 -19.09 20.28
CA GLU A 212 -7.54 -18.04 20.88
C GLU A 212 -8.84 -18.57 21.49
N PHE A 213 -9.31 -19.77 21.10
CA PHE A 213 -10.48 -20.36 21.72
C PHE A 213 -10.26 -20.70 23.20
N ASP A 214 -9.01 -20.92 23.59
CA ASP A 214 -8.60 -21.27 24.95
C ASP A 214 -8.05 -20.08 25.73
N GLU A 215 -7.85 -18.92 25.08
CA GLU A 215 -7.33 -17.71 25.70
C GLU A 215 -8.46 -16.88 26.33
N PRO A 216 -8.23 -16.26 27.50
CA PRO A 216 -9.22 -15.37 28.11
C PRO A 216 -9.44 -14.15 27.22
N PHE A 217 -10.66 -13.65 27.16
CA PHE A 217 -10.97 -12.39 26.50
C PHE A 217 -10.23 -11.23 27.18
N THR A 218 -9.74 -10.29 26.37
CA THR A 218 -9.22 -9.03 26.90
C THR A 218 -10.35 -8.14 27.38
N ASP A 219 -10.18 -7.47 28.52
CA ASP A 219 -11.10 -6.45 29.00
C ASP A 219 -10.87 -5.08 28.34
N GLU A 220 -9.80 -4.94 27.57
CA GLU A 220 -9.47 -3.68 26.89
C GLU A 220 -10.38 -3.47 25.68
N GLN A 221 -11.21 -2.43 25.74
CA GLN A 221 -12.11 -2.05 24.66
C GLN A 221 -11.36 -1.28 23.57
N VAL A 222 -10.68 -2.00 22.67
CA VAL A 222 -10.00 -1.44 21.51
C VAL A 222 -10.72 -1.85 20.23
N CYS A 223 -11.01 -0.87 19.35
CA CYS A 223 -11.51 -1.13 18.02
C CYS A 223 -10.35 -1.09 17.02
N GLN A 224 -10.09 -2.20 16.33
CA GLN A 224 -9.11 -2.28 15.25
C GLN A 224 -9.71 -1.93 13.87
N GLY A 225 -11.02 -1.70 13.81
CA GLY A 225 -11.70 -1.29 12.59
C GLY A 225 -11.11 -0.09 11.88
N PRO A 226 -10.68 0.98 12.60
CA PRO A 226 -10.02 2.14 11.99
C PRO A 226 -8.72 1.83 11.24
N LEU A 227 -8.08 0.68 11.51
CA LEU A 227 -6.93 0.21 10.72
C LEU A 227 -7.33 -0.27 9.32
N LEU A 228 -8.60 -0.66 9.12
CA LEU A 228 -9.14 -1.14 7.85
C LEU A 228 -9.89 -0.04 7.08
N SER A 229 -10.62 0.80 7.82
CA SER A 229 -11.37 1.92 7.25
C SER A 229 -11.39 3.09 8.23
N ARG A 230 -10.92 4.23 7.78
CA ARG A 230 -10.77 5.44 8.59
C ARG A 230 -12.10 6.09 8.99
N SER A 231 -13.20 5.82 8.26
CA SER A 231 -14.51 6.45 8.50
C SER A 231 -15.57 5.50 9.02
N GLN A 232 -15.58 4.24 8.58
CA GLN A 232 -16.70 3.32 8.84
C GLN A 232 -16.83 2.90 10.32
N PHE A 233 -15.74 2.98 11.10
CA PHE A 233 -15.69 2.59 12.51
C PHE A 233 -15.67 3.79 13.49
N ARG A 234 -16.08 4.98 13.02
CA ARG A 234 -16.14 6.17 13.88
C ARG A 234 -17.15 6.04 15.01
N VAL A 235 -18.30 5.43 14.74
CA VAL A 235 -19.33 5.19 15.76
C VAL A 235 -18.78 4.37 16.94
N ASP A 236 -17.88 3.44 16.66
CA ASP A 236 -17.25 2.59 17.68
C ASP A 236 -16.41 3.42 18.65
N THR A 237 -15.60 4.33 18.10
CA THR A 237 -14.65 5.14 18.88
C THR A 237 -15.28 6.40 19.48
N GLU A 238 -16.26 7.01 18.81
CA GLU A 238 -16.89 8.25 19.25
C GLU A 238 -18.12 8.01 20.15
N ASN A 239 -18.89 6.93 19.93
CA ASN A 239 -20.15 6.70 20.60
C ASN A 239 -20.20 5.45 21.47
N TRP A 240 -19.49 4.37 21.11
CA TRP A 240 -19.53 3.10 21.83
C TRP A 240 -18.41 2.91 22.85
N GLY A 241 -17.50 3.91 22.96
CA GLY A 241 -16.46 3.96 23.97
C GLY A 241 -15.25 3.08 23.70
N TYR A 242 -15.06 2.61 22.49
CA TYR A 242 -13.85 1.89 22.10
C TYR A 242 -12.70 2.86 21.89
N LYS A 243 -11.51 2.46 22.32
CA LYS A 243 -10.26 3.15 21.97
C LYS A 243 -9.90 2.87 20.50
N ASP A 244 -9.50 3.89 19.78
CA ASP A 244 -8.99 3.75 18.41
C ASP A 244 -7.62 3.07 18.42
N ALA A 245 -7.47 1.93 17.75
CA ALA A 245 -6.22 1.18 17.69
C ALA A 245 -5.08 1.96 17.04
N ARG A 246 -5.37 2.92 16.15
CA ARG A 246 -4.35 3.77 15.50
C ARG A 246 -3.57 4.62 16.51
N LEU A 247 -4.16 4.97 17.66
CA LEU A 247 -3.50 5.71 18.72
C LEU A 247 -2.34 4.96 19.40
N ASN A 248 -2.20 3.67 19.13
CA ASN A 248 -1.02 2.91 19.57
C ASN A 248 0.19 3.09 18.61
N ILE A 249 -0.03 3.69 17.44
CA ILE A 249 0.95 3.77 16.34
C ILE A 249 1.18 5.22 15.92
N MET A 250 0.13 6.03 15.96
CA MET A 250 0.07 7.40 15.47
C MET A 250 -0.27 8.36 16.62
N SER A 251 0.12 9.62 16.48
CA SER A 251 -0.34 10.70 17.38
C SER A 251 -1.83 10.98 17.19
N PRO A 252 -2.50 11.56 18.20
CA PRO A 252 -3.90 11.98 18.06
C PRO A 252 -4.12 12.97 16.90
N GLU A 253 -3.16 13.85 16.64
CA GLU A 253 -3.20 14.83 15.56
C GLU A 253 -3.15 14.15 14.18
N GLU A 254 -2.29 13.15 14.00
CA GLU A 254 -2.19 12.38 12.76
C GLU A 254 -3.46 11.56 12.51
N VAL A 255 -4.02 10.95 13.55
CA VAL A 255 -5.29 10.21 13.47
C VAL A 255 -6.42 11.15 13.06
N ALA A 256 -6.51 12.34 13.66
CA ALA A 256 -7.52 13.35 13.33
C ALA A 256 -7.38 13.80 11.87
N GLN A 257 -6.19 14.22 11.44
CA GLN A 257 -5.91 14.68 10.09
C GLN A 257 -6.27 13.60 9.04
N TRP A 258 -5.90 12.34 9.31
CA TRP A 258 -6.20 11.24 8.40
C TRP A 258 -7.71 10.92 8.32
N THR A 259 -8.44 11.08 9.42
CA THR A 259 -9.88 10.83 9.47
C THR A 259 -10.65 11.94 8.76
N GLU A 260 -10.31 13.22 8.99
CA GLU A 260 -10.93 14.38 8.37
C GLU A 260 -10.79 14.38 6.84
N ALA A 261 -9.63 13.96 6.34
CA ALA A 261 -9.39 13.82 4.89
C ALA A 261 -10.33 12.81 4.19
N ALA A 262 -11.00 11.91 4.94
CA ALA A 262 -12.05 11.06 4.40
C ALA A 262 -13.36 11.84 4.20
N GLU A 263 -13.71 12.70 5.15
CA GLU A 263 -14.97 13.46 5.12
C GLU A 263 -15.02 14.48 3.99
N GLU A 264 -13.87 15.06 3.63
CA GLU A 264 -13.80 15.98 2.49
C GLU A 264 -14.08 15.30 1.15
N LYS A 265 -13.75 14.00 1.03
CA LYS A 265 -14.04 13.21 -0.17
C LYS A 265 -15.46 12.66 -0.22
N GLU A 266 -16.14 12.56 0.93
CA GLU A 266 -17.51 12.06 1.03
C GLU A 266 -18.57 13.18 0.90
N LYS A 267 -18.15 14.45 0.87
CA LYS A 267 -19.07 15.57 0.61
C LYS A 267 -19.48 15.57 -0.86
N PRO A 268 -20.81 15.58 -1.15
CA PRO A 268 -21.36 15.51 -2.52
C PRO A 268 -20.98 16.72 -3.37
#